data_4fd6e444dbe5adfa5cb89bd9f68acd1c
#
_entry.id   4fd6e444dbe5adfa5cb89bd9f68acd1c
#
_cell.length_a   1.000
_cell.length_b   1.000
_cell.length_c   1.000
_cell.angle_alpha   90.00
_cell.angle_beta   90.00
_cell.angle_gamma   90.00
#
_symmetry.space_group_name_H-M   'P 1'
#
loop_
_entity.id
_entity.type
_entity.pdbx_description
1 polymer ?
#
loop_
_entity_poly.entity_id
_entity_poly.type
_entity_poly.pdbx_seq_one_letter_code
_entity_poly.pdbx_strand_id
1 'polypeptide(L)'
;MEKKLNIAVIGAGLGGLSAAIRLAHLGHSIKVFESNSIAGGKASSFTRNGFRFDMGPSLLTMPFVLEELFTSVNENINDYLQLERLDPACKYFYPDKTTIHAYADINDFAEEVSKKTKDSSKAVLKYFQYSKRIYDLTSELFLFKSFSDISTFTNLKALKTLINLKALDTFRSMHKANKSFFKDEKIIQLFDRYATYNGSNPFTAPATLNIIQHVEFGLGAFIPKRGIIAISDSLYKLALKKGVTFYFDSKVEKINIENKKVTGLIINGVQQNFDLVISNSDVLTTYEELIPNNNSKIYKRYKKLEPSTSALVFYWGIKGIHKKLETHNIFFSNNYKAEFEELFNEKVIPNDPTTYIYISSKYKNDDAPKDCENWFVMVNAPYIENQNWEKEISKARKSIIKKINSSLEIDVESKIQFEEVLTPLDIQTKTSSSKGSLYGISSNTKMAAFLRQQNRSKDYKGLYFVGGSAHPGGGIPLVVLSGKIACELIEKHEK
;
A
#
# COMPACT_ATOMS: atom_id res chain seq x y z
N MET A 1 -26.19 -29.67 -2.63
CA MET A 1 -24.78 -29.43 -2.20
C MET A 1 -24.18 -28.41 -3.14
N GLU A 2 -23.64 -27.31 -2.62
CA GLU A 2 -22.91 -26.34 -3.46
C GLU A 2 -21.69 -27.02 -4.08
N LYS A 3 -21.36 -26.66 -5.32
CA LYS A 3 -20.24 -27.26 -6.08
C LYS A 3 -18.91 -26.89 -5.40
N LYS A 4 -18.21 -27.87 -4.91
CA LYS A 4 -16.84 -27.69 -4.38
C LYS A 4 -15.89 -27.46 -5.55
N LEU A 5 -15.21 -26.30 -5.59
CA LEU A 5 -14.25 -25.92 -6.62
C LEU A 5 -12.82 -26.22 -6.17
N ASN A 6 -11.94 -26.56 -7.12
CA ASN A 6 -10.51 -26.66 -6.95
C ASN A 6 -9.86 -25.37 -7.48
N ILE A 7 -9.35 -24.53 -6.55
CA ILE A 7 -8.93 -23.17 -6.85
C ILE A 7 -7.44 -23.01 -6.59
N ALA A 8 -6.71 -22.49 -7.56
CA ALA A 8 -5.32 -22.07 -7.37
C ALA A 8 -5.24 -20.57 -7.07
N VAL A 9 -4.37 -20.22 -6.12
CA VAL A 9 -4.00 -18.84 -5.79
C VAL A 9 -2.52 -18.65 -6.12
N ILE A 10 -2.21 -17.67 -6.97
CA ILE A 10 -0.84 -17.31 -7.35
C ILE A 10 -0.36 -16.20 -6.43
N GLY A 11 0.59 -16.48 -5.53
CA GLY A 11 1.18 -15.56 -4.59
C GLY A 11 0.49 -15.53 -3.22
N ALA A 12 1.27 -15.75 -2.16
CA ALA A 12 0.86 -15.75 -0.76
C ALA A 12 0.94 -14.35 -0.10
N GLY A 13 0.79 -13.25 -0.85
CA GLY A 13 0.62 -11.91 -0.30
C GLY A 13 -0.76 -11.74 0.37
N LEU A 14 -0.98 -10.64 1.09
CA LEU A 14 -2.18 -10.43 1.91
C LEU A 14 -3.50 -10.56 1.15
N GLY A 15 -3.55 -10.16 -0.14
CA GLY A 15 -4.75 -10.32 -0.97
C GLY A 15 -5.05 -11.78 -1.30
N GLY A 16 -4.01 -12.54 -1.65
CA GLY A 16 -4.11 -14.00 -1.89
C GLY A 16 -4.52 -14.75 -0.64
N LEU A 17 -3.91 -14.43 0.51
CA LEU A 17 -4.27 -15.00 1.81
C LEU A 17 -5.73 -14.70 2.17
N SER A 18 -6.18 -13.44 1.99
CA SER A 18 -7.58 -13.05 2.26
C SER A 18 -8.58 -13.84 1.42
N ALA A 19 -8.32 -13.99 0.11
CA ALA A 19 -9.16 -14.78 -0.78
C ALA A 19 -9.15 -16.27 -0.40
N ALA A 20 -7.95 -16.82 -0.15
CA ALA A 20 -7.78 -18.23 0.19
C ALA A 20 -8.52 -18.62 1.48
N ILE A 21 -8.40 -17.81 2.54
CA ILE A 21 -9.08 -18.01 3.82
C ILE A 21 -10.59 -18.07 3.64
N ARG A 22 -11.18 -17.08 2.96
CA ARG A 22 -12.62 -16.97 2.77
C ARG A 22 -13.18 -18.13 1.95
N LEU A 23 -12.52 -18.46 0.84
CA LEU A 23 -12.96 -19.55 -0.05
C LEU A 23 -12.77 -20.94 0.59
N ALA A 24 -11.72 -21.16 1.37
CA ALA A 24 -11.53 -22.38 2.12
C ALA A 24 -12.63 -22.55 3.19
N HIS A 25 -13.02 -21.47 3.87
CA HIS A 25 -14.13 -21.47 4.83
C HIS A 25 -15.47 -21.84 4.18
N LEU A 26 -15.69 -21.48 2.92
CA LEU A 26 -16.85 -21.86 2.11
C LEU A 26 -16.80 -23.31 1.60
N GLY A 27 -15.74 -24.06 1.91
CA GLY A 27 -15.60 -25.50 1.60
C GLY A 27 -14.89 -25.79 0.28
N HIS A 28 -14.35 -24.77 -0.41
CA HIS A 28 -13.55 -25.00 -1.62
C HIS A 28 -12.18 -25.60 -1.31
N SER A 29 -11.57 -26.28 -2.27
CA SER A 29 -10.20 -26.81 -2.17
C SER A 29 -9.22 -25.74 -2.69
N ILE A 30 -8.36 -25.21 -1.80
CA ILE A 30 -7.48 -24.09 -2.10
C ILE A 30 -6.02 -24.52 -2.05
N LYS A 31 -5.28 -24.26 -3.15
CA LYS A 31 -3.83 -24.41 -3.22
C LYS A 31 -3.20 -23.05 -3.52
N VAL A 32 -2.27 -22.62 -2.69
CA VAL A 32 -1.51 -21.36 -2.86
C VAL A 32 -0.10 -21.69 -3.31
N PHE A 33 0.34 -21.06 -4.38
CA PHE A 33 1.69 -21.19 -4.96
C PHE A 33 2.44 -19.87 -4.76
N GLU A 34 3.54 -19.91 -4.01
CA GLU A 34 4.37 -18.75 -3.70
C GLU A 34 5.79 -18.98 -4.19
N SER A 35 6.33 -17.99 -4.88
CA SER A 35 7.70 -18.05 -5.43
C SER A 35 8.81 -17.89 -4.38
N ASN A 36 8.48 -17.27 -3.26
CA ASN A 36 9.42 -17.11 -2.13
C ASN A 36 9.22 -18.23 -1.11
N SER A 37 10.16 -18.32 -0.16
CA SER A 37 10.12 -19.32 0.91
C SER A 37 9.17 -18.99 2.07
N ILE A 38 8.54 -17.80 2.06
CA ILE A 38 7.64 -17.32 3.11
C ILE A 38 6.41 -16.63 2.53
N ALA A 39 5.31 -16.64 3.29
CA ALA A 39 4.11 -15.86 2.98
C ALA A 39 4.27 -14.39 3.37
N GLY A 40 3.40 -13.51 2.83
CA GLY A 40 3.31 -12.10 3.22
C GLY A 40 3.61 -11.11 2.08
N GLY A 41 4.41 -11.50 1.10
CA GLY A 41 4.78 -10.63 -0.01
C GLY A 41 5.48 -9.36 0.49
N LYS A 42 4.92 -8.17 0.18
CA LYS A 42 5.48 -6.87 0.63
C LYS A 42 5.41 -6.67 2.15
N ALA A 43 4.52 -7.38 2.87
CA ALA A 43 4.40 -7.32 4.33
C ALA A 43 5.25 -8.42 4.99
N SER A 44 6.56 -8.36 4.77
CA SER A 44 7.58 -9.28 5.27
C SER A 44 8.59 -8.55 6.14
N SER A 45 9.53 -9.28 6.74
CA SER A 45 10.62 -8.73 7.54
C SER A 45 11.89 -9.54 7.37
N PHE A 46 13.02 -8.96 7.77
CA PHE A 46 14.29 -9.69 7.89
C PHE A 46 15.05 -9.24 9.13
N THR A 47 15.98 -10.08 9.56
CA THR A 47 16.89 -9.77 10.66
C THR A 47 18.33 -9.99 10.22
N ARG A 48 19.20 -9.00 10.45
CA ARG A 48 20.65 -9.10 10.20
C ARG A 48 21.42 -8.30 11.23
N ASN A 49 22.56 -8.82 11.65
CA ASN A 49 23.45 -8.19 12.63
C ASN A 49 22.72 -7.73 13.91
N GLY A 50 21.68 -8.45 14.32
CA GLY A 50 20.86 -8.12 15.50
C GLY A 50 19.79 -7.05 15.25
N PHE A 51 19.72 -6.46 14.05
CA PHE A 51 18.67 -5.51 13.67
C PHE A 51 17.57 -6.23 12.88
N ARG A 52 16.31 -6.03 13.31
CA ARG A 52 15.13 -6.50 12.58
C ARG A 52 14.46 -5.33 11.87
N PHE A 53 14.02 -5.54 10.65
CA PHE A 53 13.30 -4.54 9.84
C PHE A 53 12.05 -5.13 9.22
N ASP A 54 10.95 -4.37 9.22
CA ASP A 54 9.84 -4.61 8.30
C ASP A 54 10.24 -4.13 6.90
N MET A 55 9.91 -4.90 5.85
CA MET A 55 10.42 -4.65 4.49
C MET A 55 9.54 -3.74 3.63
N GLY A 56 8.33 -3.41 4.06
CA GLY A 56 7.39 -2.67 3.24
C GLY A 56 6.51 -1.72 4.05
N PRO A 57 5.20 -2.01 4.23
CA PRO A 57 4.33 -1.14 5.01
C PRO A 57 4.83 -1.04 6.46
N SER A 58 4.56 0.12 7.07
CA SER A 58 5.04 0.45 8.42
C SER A 58 3.92 0.81 9.39
N LEU A 59 2.69 0.96 8.90
CA LEU A 59 1.50 1.21 9.71
C LEU A 59 0.27 0.55 9.10
N LEU A 60 -0.76 0.36 9.92
CA LEU A 60 -2.08 -0.15 9.54
C LEU A 60 -3.13 0.94 9.76
N THR A 61 -3.98 1.14 8.79
CA THR A 61 -5.23 1.90 8.91
C THR A 61 -6.41 0.94 8.76
N MET A 62 -7.63 1.40 9.10
CA MET A 62 -8.86 0.61 8.93
C MET A 62 -8.76 -0.82 9.51
N PRO A 63 -8.40 -1.02 10.79
CA PRO A 63 -8.21 -2.34 11.40
C PRO A 63 -9.47 -3.21 11.30
N PHE A 64 -10.66 -2.62 11.27
CA PHE A 64 -11.94 -3.30 11.12
C PHE A 64 -12.03 -4.17 9.84
N VAL A 65 -11.20 -3.90 8.83
CA VAL A 65 -11.13 -4.75 7.61
C VAL A 65 -10.50 -6.10 7.92
N LEU A 66 -9.49 -6.12 8.78
CA LEU A 66 -8.91 -7.37 9.28
C LEU A 66 -9.87 -8.06 10.26
N GLU A 67 -10.48 -7.31 11.18
CA GLU A 67 -11.47 -7.83 12.12
C GLU A 67 -12.64 -8.52 11.39
N GLU A 68 -13.12 -7.89 10.31
CA GLU A 68 -14.18 -8.47 9.45
C GLU A 68 -13.72 -9.78 8.79
N LEU A 69 -12.48 -9.86 8.30
CA LEU A 69 -11.95 -11.11 7.72
C LEU A 69 -12.00 -12.25 8.75
N PHE A 70 -11.50 -12.03 9.97
CA PHE A 70 -11.51 -13.05 11.02
C PHE A 70 -12.95 -13.43 11.41
N THR A 71 -13.80 -12.44 11.66
CA THR A 71 -15.22 -12.67 12.04
C THR A 71 -15.96 -13.43 10.95
N SER A 72 -15.72 -13.12 9.67
CA SER A 72 -16.41 -13.78 8.53
C SER A 72 -16.13 -15.28 8.43
N VAL A 73 -15.09 -15.76 9.10
CA VAL A 73 -14.70 -17.18 9.12
C VAL A 73 -14.79 -17.78 10.53
N ASN A 74 -15.58 -17.15 11.42
CA ASN A 74 -15.84 -17.58 12.80
C ASN A 74 -14.56 -17.64 13.65
N GLU A 75 -13.70 -16.61 13.56
CA GLU A 75 -12.47 -16.48 14.34
C GLU A 75 -12.41 -15.10 15.02
N ASN A 76 -11.68 -15.00 16.12
CA ASN A 76 -11.43 -13.74 16.81
C ASN A 76 -10.01 -13.24 16.47
N ILE A 77 -9.90 -12.04 15.93
CA ILE A 77 -8.60 -11.45 15.58
C ILE A 77 -7.67 -11.33 16.79
N ASN A 78 -8.20 -11.11 17.99
CA ASN A 78 -7.40 -10.92 19.20
C ASN A 78 -6.60 -12.18 19.60
N ASP A 79 -7.01 -13.36 19.11
CA ASP A 79 -6.27 -14.62 19.33
C ASP A 79 -5.01 -14.72 18.44
N TYR A 80 -4.87 -13.81 17.46
CA TYR A 80 -3.82 -13.84 16.44
C TYR A 80 -2.98 -12.57 16.42
N LEU A 81 -3.60 -11.39 16.61
CA LEU A 81 -3.00 -10.10 16.36
C LEU A 81 -3.41 -9.08 17.43
N GLN A 82 -2.41 -8.42 18.02
CA GLN A 82 -2.61 -7.29 18.93
C GLN A 82 -2.18 -6.00 18.25
N LEU A 83 -3.10 -5.02 18.19
CA LEU A 83 -2.89 -3.73 17.57
C LEU A 83 -2.81 -2.64 18.63
N GLU A 84 -1.90 -1.69 18.44
CA GLU A 84 -1.78 -0.47 19.24
C GLU A 84 -2.02 0.75 18.37
N ARG A 85 -2.77 1.73 18.88
CA ARG A 85 -2.96 3.01 18.20
C ARG A 85 -1.73 3.86 18.40
N LEU A 86 -1.26 4.47 17.31
CA LEU A 86 -0.12 5.39 17.33
C LEU A 86 -0.56 6.78 17.80
N ASP A 87 0.19 7.34 18.76
CA ASP A 87 0.05 8.73 19.20
C ASP A 87 1.39 9.29 19.70
N PRO A 88 2.01 10.25 18.99
CA PRO A 88 1.59 10.76 17.69
C PRO A 88 1.74 9.74 16.58
N ALA A 89 0.89 9.83 15.56
CA ALA A 89 0.96 8.96 14.38
C ALA A 89 2.22 9.24 13.55
N CYS A 90 2.69 10.51 13.54
CA CYS A 90 3.89 10.92 12.81
C CYS A 90 4.43 12.24 13.36
N LYS A 91 5.75 12.44 13.25
CA LYS A 91 6.40 13.72 13.48
C LYS A 91 6.96 14.27 12.18
N TYR A 92 6.65 15.52 11.89
CA TYR A 92 7.07 16.22 10.67
C TYR A 92 8.17 17.22 10.99
N PHE A 93 9.21 17.22 10.17
CA PHE A 93 10.35 18.14 10.24
C PHE A 93 10.39 18.97 8.96
N TYR A 94 10.48 20.28 9.12
CA TYR A 94 10.60 21.22 8.02
C TYR A 94 12.00 21.85 7.97
N PRO A 95 12.42 22.32 6.77
CA PRO A 95 13.75 22.91 6.59
C PRO A 95 14.03 24.12 7.50
N ASP A 96 13.01 24.88 7.88
CA ASP A 96 13.11 26.02 8.82
C ASP A 96 13.15 25.61 10.31
N LYS A 97 13.38 24.31 10.58
CA LYS A 97 13.40 23.70 11.92
C LYS A 97 12.02 23.64 12.62
N THR A 98 10.94 24.05 11.96
CA THR A 98 9.58 23.82 12.48
C THR A 98 9.35 22.31 12.58
N THR A 99 8.75 21.87 13.70
CA THR A 99 8.30 20.47 13.86
C THR A 99 6.83 20.44 14.20
N ILE A 100 6.08 19.48 13.62
CA ILE A 100 4.64 19.30 13.86
C ILE A 100 4.41 17.84 14.24
N HIS A 101 3.65 17.58 15.31
CA HIS A 101 3.23 16.25 15.71
C HIS A 101 1.83 15.98 15.21
N ALA A 102 1.64 14.86 14.50
CA ALA A 102 0.33 14.37 14.12
C ALA A 102 -0.29 13.58 15.28
N TYR A 103 -0.83 14.30 16.26
CA TYR A 103 -1.53 13.67 17.37
C TYR A 103 -2.77 12.88 16.91
N ALA A 104 -3.08 11.80 17.63
CA ALA A 104 -4.21 10.94 17.33
C ALA A 104 -5.57 11.62 17.56
N ASP A 105 -5.64 12.59 18.49
CA ASP A 105 -6.80 13.46 18.62
C ASP A 105 -6.72 14.61 17.61
N ILE A 106 -7.80 14.78 16.84
CA ILE A 106 -7.87 15.82 15.79
C ILE A 106 -7.84 17.23 16.37
N ASN A 107 -8.36 17.46 17.59
CA ASN A 107 -8.35 18.78 18.22
C ASN A 107 -6.94 19.12 18.69
N ASP A 108 -6.23 18.16 19.28
CA ASP A 108 -4.82 18.35 19.69
C ASP A 108 -3.94 18.64 18.47
N PHE A 109 -4.15 17.92 17.37
CA PHE A 109 -3.46 18.20 16.11
C PHE A 109 -3.81 19.59 15.54
N ALA A 110 -5.09 20.00 15.61
CA ALA A 110 -5.51 21.32 15.15
C ALA A 110 -4.91 22.45 15.99
N GLU A 111 -4.76 22.24 17.29
CA GLU A 111 -4.05 23.18 18.17
C GLU A 111 -2.55 23.24 17.88
N GLU A 112 -1.91 22.08 17.68
CA GLU A 112 -0.49 21.99 17.30
C GLU A 112 -0.21 22.81 16.03
N VAL A 113 -1.04 22.63 15.01
CA VAL A 113 -0.95 23.40 13.76
C VAL A 113 -1.12 24.89 14.01
N SER A 114 -2.12 25.31 14.80
CA SER A 114 -2.39 26.74 15.03
C SER A 114 -1.31 27.44 15.85
N LYS A 115 -0.61 26.70 16.72
CA LYS A 115 0.51 27.23 17.52
C LYS A 115 1.79 27.40 16.70
N LYS A 116 1.96 26.62 15.63
CA LYS A 116 3.24 26.51 14.90
C LYS A 116 3.20 27.05 13.47
N THR A 117 2.02 27.41 12.97
CA THR A 117 1.83 27.84 11.58
C THR A 117 0.88 29.05 11.48
N LYS A 118 0.65 29.51 10.25
CA LYS A 118 -0.29 30.61 9.97
C LYS A 118 -1.76 30.16 9.89
N ASP A 119 -2.02 28.87 10.04
CA ASP A 119 -3.35 28.30 9.91
C ASP A 119 -4.02 28.15 11.27
N SER A 120 -5.33 28.38 11.32
CA SER A 120 -6.11 28.28 12.55
C SER A 120 -6.59 26.83 12.77
N SER A 121 -6.81 26.44 14.04
CA SER A 121 -7.47 25.17 14.40
C SER A 121 -8.80 24.98 13.66
N LYS A 122 -9.57 26.06 13.46
CA LYS A 122 -10.83 26.01 12.71
C LYS A 122 -10.64 25.59 11.23
N ALA A 123 -9.56 26.02 10.58
CA ALA A 123 -9.25 25.63 9.21
C ALA A 123 -8.96 24.12 9.13
N VAL A 124 -8.17 23.59 10.09
CA VAL A 124 -7.85 22.17 10.22
C VAL A 124 -9.11 21.34 10.43
N LEU A 125 -9.94 21.71 11.39
CA LEU A 125 -11.20 20.99 11.68
C LEU A 125 -12.16 21.02 10.48
N LYS A 126 -12.27 22.14 9.76
CA LYS A 126 -13.06 22.24 8.53
C LYS A 126 -12.51 21.31 7.43
N TYR A 127 -11.20 21.19 7.33
CA TYR A 127 -10.57 20.28 6.37
C TYR A 127 -10.88 18.80 6.69
N PHE A 128 -10.81 18.41 7.96
CA PHE A 128 -11.18 17.03 8.33
C PHE A 128 -12.68 16.73 8.12
N GLN A 129 -13.55 17.69 8.32
CA GLN A 129 -14.98 17.55 7.95
C GLN A 129 -15.15 17.33 6.44
N TYR A 130 -14.37 18.05 5.61
CA TYR A 130 -14.35 17.87 4.17
C TYR A 130 -13.83 16.48 3.78
N SER A 131 -12.70 16.02 4.36
CA SER A 131 -12.15 14.69 4.13
C SER A 131 -13.12 13.58 4.54
N LYS A 132 -13.73 13.70 5.72
CA LYS A 132 -14.77 12.77 6.21
C LYS A 132 -15.97 12.69 5.27
N ARG A 133 -16.43 13.84 4.77
CA ARG A 133 -17.56 13.87 3.80
C ARG A 133 -17.23 13.10 2.53
N ILE A 134 -16.01 13.22 1.99
CA ILE A 134 -15.59 12.45 0.83
C ILE A 134 -15.61 10.96 1.17
N TYR A 135 -15.09 10.57 2.34
CA TYR A 135 -15.09 9.18 2.80
C TYR A 135 -16.53 8.61 2.90
N ASP A 136 -17.43 9.32 3.55
CA ASP A 136 -18.82 8.88 3.75
C ASP A 136 -19.57 8.68 2.42
N LEU A 137 -19.22 9.48 1.39
CA LEU A 137 -19.83 9.39 0.06
C LEU A 137 -19.22 8.30 -0.82
N THR A 138 -17.95 7.96 -0.61
CA THR A 138 -17.19 7.14 -1.57
C THR A 138 -16.86 5.75 -1.07
N SER A 139 -16.64 5.57 0.23
CA SER A 139 -16.09 4.32 0.79
C SER A 139 -16.91 3.09 0.42
N GLU A 140 -18.24 3.14 0.56
CA GLU A 140 -19.10 1.99 0.27
C GLU A 140 -19.03 1.56 -1.20
N LEU A 141 -19.00 2.53 -2.14
CA LEU A 141 -19.00 2.25 -3.58
C LEU A 141 -17.59 1.92 -4.11
N PHE A 142 -16.59 2.66 -3.64
CA PHE A 142 -15.26 2.62 -4.26
C PHE A 142 -14.27 1.71 -3.53
N LEU A 143 -14.49 1.44 -2.24
CA LEU A 143 -13.59 0.58 -1.46
C LEU A 143 -14.17 -0.82 -1.22
N PHE A 144 -15.48 -0.93 -0.96
CA PHE A 144 -16.07 -2.18 -0.47
C PHE A 144 -16.81 -3.00 -1.52
N LYS A 145 -17.03 -2.48 -2.75
CA LYS A 145 -17.76 -3.18 -3.80
C LYS A 145 -17.04 -3.18 -5.14
N SER A 146 -17.35 -4.17 -5.97
CA SER A 146 -16.83 -4.25 -7.34
C SER A 146 -17.58 -3.30 -8.28
N PHE A 147 -16.84 -2.56 -9.12
CA PHE A 147 -17.42 -1.80 -10.25
C PHE A 147 -17.90 -2.68 -11.41
N SER A 148 -17.53 -3.93 -11.45
CA SER A 148 -18.00 -4.85 -12.49
C SER A 148 -19.42 -5.33 -12.27
N ASP A 149 -19.98 -5.09 -11.08
CA ASP A 149 -21.33 -5.50 -10.73
C ASP A 149 -22.32 -4.33 -10.90
N ILE A 150 -23.21 -4.46 -11.88
CA ILE A 150 -24.25 -3.46 -12.17
C ILE A 150 -25.14 -3.22 -10.95
N SER A 151 -25.38 -4.23 -10.11
CA SER A 151 -26.16 -4.09 -8.88
C SER A 151 -25.57 -3.09 -7.89
N THR A 152 -24.25 -2.84 -7.99
CA THR A 152 -23.55 -1.81 -7.20
C THR A 152 -24.09 -0.41 -7.48
N PHE A 153 -24.57 -0.14 -8.71
CA PHE A 153 -25.04 1.18 -9.15
C PHE A 153 -26.56 1.36 -9.08
N THR A 154 -27.31 0.32 -8.77
CA THR A 154 -28.79 0.37 -8.77
C THR A 154 -29.41 0.68 -7.40
N ASN A 155 -28.59 0.85 -6.35
CA ASN A 155 -29.12 1.20 -5.04
C ASN A 155 -29.24 2.73 -4.84
N LEU A 156 -30.11 3.15 -3.93
CA LEU A 156 -30.39 4.57 -3.61
C LEU A 156 -29.14 5.35 -3.16
N LYS A 157 -28.14 4.67 -2.54
CA LYS A 157 -26.89 5.32 -2.10
C LYS A 157 -25.98 5.61 -3.30
N ALA A 158 -25.88 4.68 -4.25
CA ALA A 158 -25.13 4.88 -5.49
C ALA A 158 -25.71 6.05 -6.30
N LEU A 159 -27.04 6.13 -6.38
CA LEU A 159 -27.72 7.24 -7.03
C LEU A 159 -27.42 8.59 -6.34
N LYS A 160 -27.43 8.63 -4.99
CA LYS A 160 -27.02 9.82 -4.22
C LYS A 160 -25.58 10.22 -4.48
N THR A 161 -24.66 9.26 -4.62
CA THR A 161 -23.25 9.53 -4.93
C THR A 161 -23.10 10.11 -6.35
N LEU A 162 -23.81 9.57 -7.33
CA LEU A 162 -23.83 10.08 -8.71
C LEU A 162 -24.41 11.50 -8.80
N ILE A 163 -25.45 11.80 -8.04
CA ILE A 163 -26.04 13.16 -7.96
C ILE A 163 -25.05 14.13 -7.28
N ASN A 164 -24.23 13.67 -6.34
CA ASN A 164 -23.27 14.47 -5.59
C ASN A 164 -21.85 14.45 -6.16
N LEU A 165 -21.64 14.21 -7.45
CA LEU A 165 -20.31 14.18 -8.08
C LEU A 165 -19.44 15.42 -7.77
N LYS A 166 -20.05 16.61 -7.64
CA LYS A 166 -19.34 17.84 -7.23
C LYS A 166 -18.79 17.73 -5.80
N ALA A 167 -19.44 16.97 -4.92
CA ALA A 167 -19.01 16.78 -3.54
C ALA A 167 -17.83 15.80 -3.41
N LEU A 168 -17.57 15.01 -4.45
CA LEU A 168 -16.41 14.10 -4.54
C LEU A 168 -15.12 14.82 -4.89
N ASP A 169 -15.19 16.09 -5.28
CA ASP A 169 -14.06 16.94 -5.64
C ASP A 169 -13.11 16.33 -6.69
N THR A 170 -13.68 15.71 -7.71
CA THR A 170 -12.92 15.01 -8.76
C THR A 170 -12.26 15.95 -9.77
N PHE A 171 -12.64 17.23 -9.79
CA PHE A 171 -12.19 18.19 -10.81
C PHE A 171 -10.96 19.01 -10.42
N ARG A 172 -10.70 19.16 -9.11
CA ARG A 172 -9.50 19.82 -8.59
C ARG A 172 -8.40 18.79 -8.33
N SER A 173 -7.13 19.21 -8.39
CA SER A 173 -6.04 18.40 -7.83
C SER A 173 -6.05 18.47 -6.29
N MET A 174 -5.39 17.51 -5.65
CA MET A 174 -5.20 17.52 -4.19
C MET A 174 -4.59 18.84 -3.74
N HIS A 175 -3.47 19.27 -4.35
CA HIS A 175 -2.81 20.53 -4.06
C HIS A 175 -3.77 21.74 -4.13
N LYS A 176 -4.55 21.86 -5.21
CA LYS A 176 -5.51 22.96 -5.35
C LYS A 176 -6.59 22.93 -4.26
N ALA A 177 -7.04 21.75 -3.87
CA ALA A 177 -8.00 21.60 -2.78
C ALA A 177 -7.37 22.00 -1.44
N ASN A 178 -6.18 21.47 -1.09
CA ASN A 178 -5.47 21.76 0.14
C ASN A 178 -5.19 23.27 0.26
N LYS A 179 -4.70 23.90 -0.80
CA LYS A 179 -4.47 25.36 -0.88
C LYS A 179 -5.73 26.20 -0.66
N SER A 180 -6.93 25.66 -0.87
CA SER A 180 -8.17 26.38 -0.60
C SER A 180 -8.58 26.37 0.89
N PHE A 181 -7.99 25.50 1.70
CA PHE A 181 -8.21 25.42 3.15
C PHE A 181 -7.12 26.10 3.96
N PHE A 182 -5.86 26.04 3.47
CA PHE A 182 -4.67 26.42 4.22
C PHE A 182 -3.91 27.57 3.56
N LYS A 183 -3.25 28.37 4.38
CA LYS A 183 -2.41 29.52 3.98
C LYS A 183 -0.92 29.22 4.13
N ASP A 184 -0.56 28.35 5.07
CA ASP A 184 0.81 27.98 5.34
C ASP A 184 1.23 26.84 4.42
N GLU A 185 2.28 27.07 3.63
CA GLU A 185 2.79 26.08 2.68
C GLU A 185 3.22 24.77 3.38
N LYS A 186 3.61 24.82 4.65
CA LYS A 186 3.94 23.62 5.45
C LYS A 186 2.73 22.69 5.59
N ILE A 187 1.55 23.26 5.87
CA ILE A 187 0.32 22.47 6.03
C ILE A 187 -0.19 21.98 4.70
N ILE A 188 -0.06 22.78 3.64
CA ILE A 188 -0.38 22.35 2.27
C ILE A 188 0.50 21.16 1.90
N GLN A 189 1.82 21.24 2.10
CA GLN A 189 2.78 20.17 1.84
C GLN A 189 2.49 18.91 2.67
N LEU A 190 2.15 19.08 3.97
CA LEU A 190 1.77 17.97 4.84
C LEU A 190 0.60 17.18 4.26
N PHE A 191 -0.45 17.86 3.80
CA PHE A 191 -1.61 17.18 3.25
C PHE A 191 -1.42 16.73 1.79
N ASP A 192 -0.59 17.41 1.01
CA ASP A 192 -0.18 16.97 -0.33
C ASP A 192 0.57 15.63 -0.30
N ARG A 193 1.36 15.37 0.77
CA ARG A 193 2.08 14.12 0.97
C ARG A 193 1.20 12.88 0.85
N TYR A 194 -0.07 12.97 1.21
CA TYR A 194 -0.97 11.82 1.16
C TYR A 194 -1.20 11.26 -0.25
N ALA A 195 -0.86 12.00 -1.30
CA ALA A 195 -0.84 11.47 -2.67
C ALA A 195 0.13 10.30 -2.83
N THR A 196 1.23 10.28 -2.05
CA THR A 196 2.24 9.22 -2.10
C THR A 196 1.75 7.88 -1.55
N TYR A 197 0.65 7.85 -0.76
CA TYR A 197 -0.01 6.61 -0.33
C TYR A 197 -0.58 5.79 -1.51
N ASN A 198 -0.78 6.44 -2.65
CA ASN A 198 -1.15 5.81 -3.91
C ASN A 198 -0.05 5.92 -4.98
N GLY A 199 1.15 6.34 -4.57
CA GLY A 199 2.27 6.57 -5.49
C GLY A 199 1.93 7.59 -6.58
N SER A 200 1.25 8.68 -6.21
CA SER A 200 0.70 9.69 -7.13
C SER A 200 1.25 11.08 -6.84
N ASN A 201 1.08 11.97 -7.82
CA ASN A 201 1.52 13.36 -7.76
C ASN A 201 0.37 14.27 -7.26
N PRO A 202 0.48 14.99 -6.11
CA PRO A 202 -0.59 15.81 -5.56
C PRO A 202 -1.01 16.97 -6.48
N PHE A 203 -0.13 17.40 -7.38
CA PHE A 203 -0.41 18.49 -8.33
C PHE A 203 -1.32 18.06 -9.48
N THR A 204 -1.43 16.74 -9.75
CA THR A 204 -2.25 16.15 -10.82
C THR A 204 -3.33 15.22 -10.30
N ALA A 205 -3.07 14.48 -9.24
CA ALA A 205 -4.02 13.55 -8.62
C ALA A 205 -5.30 14.27 -8.15
N PRO A 206 -6.49 13.65 -8.32
CA PRO A 206 -7.77 14.28 -7.97
C PRO A 206 -7.90 14.47 -6.45
N ALA A 207 -8.55 15.56 -6.05
CA ALA A 207 -8.77 15.90 -4.64
C ALA A 207 -9.66 14.89 -3.89
N THR A 208 -10.33 13.99 -4.59
CA THR A 208 -11.00 12.82 -3.99
C THR A 208 -10.03 11.99 -3.12
N LEU A 209 -8.73 11.98 -3.43
CA LEU A 209 -7.71 11.30 -2.61
C LEU A 209 -7.51 11.95 -1.24
N ASN A 210 -8.07 13.12 -0.98
CA ASN A 210 -8.13 13.70 0.38
C ASN A 210 -9.00 12.87 1.35
N ILE A 211 -9.61 11.79 0.89
CA ILE A 211 -10.19 10.74 1.75
C ILE A 211 -9.14 10.11 2.69
N ILE A 212 -7.87 10.03 2.27
CA ILE A 212 -6.81 9.31 2.99
C ILE A 212 -6.53 9.96 4.35
N GLN A 213 -6.66 11.27 4.46
CA GLN A 213 -6.48 11.98 5.73
C GLN A 213 -7.55 11.56 6.77
N HIS A 214 -8.79 11.37 6.33
CA HIS A 214 -9.82 10.83 7.23
C HIS A 214 -9.52 9.38 7.63
N VAL A 215 -8.97 8.58 6.72
CA VAL A 215 -8.59 7.20 7.02
C VAL A 215 -7.49 7.14 8.07
N GLU A 216 -6.49 8.04 8.04
CA GLU A 216 -5.39 8.04 9.01
C GLU A 216 -5.76 8.75 10.32
N PHE A 217 -6.30 9.97 10.28
CA PHE A 217 -6.61 10.74 11.49
C PHE A 217 -7.97 10.36 12.08
N GLY A 218 -9.00 10.21 11.23
CA GLY A 218 -10.38 9.95 11.69
C GLY A 218 -10.61 8.52 12.15
N LEU A 219 -10.05 7.53 11.43
CA LEU A 219 -10.16 6.11 11.77
C LEU A 219 -8.96 5.61 12.60
N GLY A 220 -7.85 6.33 12.59
CA GLY A 220 -6.65 6.04 13.33
C GLY A 220 -5.56 5.31 12.54
N ALA A 221 -4.32 5.51 13.00
CA ALA A 221 -3.14 4.76 12.58
C ALA A 221 -2.76 3.76 13.67
N PHE A 222 -2.49 2.53 13.30
CA PHE A 222 -2.22 1.42 14.20
C PHE A 222 -0.94 0.69 13.82
N ILE A 223 -0.38 -0.02 14.78
CA ILE A 223 0.78 -0.86 14.58
C ILE A 223 0.58 -2.19 15.31
N PRO A 224 0.93 -3.34 14.71
CA PRO A 224 0.96 -4.60 15.42
C PRO A 224 2.13 -4.63 16.42
N LYS A 225 1.89 -5.10 17.65
CA LYS A 225 2.93 -5.21 18.71
C LYS A 225 4.19 -5.96 18.28
N ARG A 226 4.07 -6.93 17.38
CA ARG A 226 5.19 -7.74 16.87
C ARG A 226 5.73 -7.26 15.51
N GLY A 227 5.39 -6.03 15.08
CA GLY A 227 5.71 -5.49 13.75
C GLY A 227 4.71 -5.90 12.68
N ILE A 228 4.83 -5.32 11.50
CA ILE A 228 3.88 -5.54 10.39
C ILE A 228 3.82 -6.98 9.92
N ILE A 229 4.92 -7.72 10.00
CA ILE A 229 4.95 -9.17 9.67
C ILE A 229 3.89 -9.97 10.43
N ALA A 230 3.52 -9.54 11.64
CA ALA A 230 2.50 -10.23 12.44
C ALA A 230 1.13 -10.32 11.75
N ILE A 231 0.83 -9.40 10.84
CA ILE A 231 -0.39 -9.46 10.00
C ILE A 231 -0.28 -10.66 9.05
N SER A 232 0.84 -10.78 8.34
CA SER A 232 1.09 -11.89 7.41
C SER A 232 1.07 -13.25 8.11
N ASP A 233 1.77 -13.34 9.25
CA ASP A 233 1.83 -14.56 10.07
C ASP A 233 0.44 -14.97 10.56
N SER A 234 -0.36 -14.00 11.01
CA SER A 234 -1.73 -14.23 11.49
C SER A 234 -2.64 -14.75 10.40
N LEU A 235 -2.57 -14.15 9.21
CA LEU A 235 -3.36 -14.60 8.06
C LEU A 235 -2.88 -15.97 7.54
N TYR A 236 -1.58 -16.20 7.49
CA TYR A 236 -1.02 -17.50 7.10
C TYR A 236 -1.46 -18.61 8.08
N LYS A 237 -1.32 -18.37 9.39
CA LYS A 237 -1.79 -19.31 10.43
C LYS A 237 -3.29 -19.59 10.32
N LEU A 238 -4.09 -18.56 10.07
CA LEU A 238 -5.54 -18.69 9.86
C LEU A 238 -5.84 -19.51 8.59
N ALA A 239 -5.13 -19.27 7.50
CA ALA A 239 -5.30 -20.02 6.25
C ALA A 239 -5.01 -21.51 6.44
N LEU A 240 -3.93 -21.86 7.14
CA LEU A 240 -3.62 -23.25 7.50
C LEU A 240 -4.74 -23.89 8.33
N LYS A 241 -5.25 -23.18 9.35
CA LYS A 241 -6.38 -23.64 10.18
C LYS A 241 -7.65 -23.91 9.37
N LYS A 242 -7.86 -23.14 8.28
CA LYS A 242 -8.99 -23.33 7.36
C LYS A 242 -8.73 -24.37 6.26
N GLY A 243 -7.60 -25.07 6.28
CA GLY A 243 -7.28 -26.18 5.38
C GLY A 243 -6.70 -25.74 4.03
N VAL A 244 -6.15 -24.54 3.93
CA VAL A 244 -5.43 -24.10 2.74
C VAL A 244 -4.08 -24.81 2.64
N THR A 245 -3.75 -25.33 1.44
CA THR A 245 -2.46 -25.96 1.17
C THR A 245 -1.51 -24.95 0.52
N PHE A 246 -0.28 -24.87 1.03
CA PHE A 246 0.75 -23.96 0.51
C PHE A 246 1.90 -24.70 -0.15
N TYR A 247 2.38 -24.17 -1.26
CA TYR A 247 3.59 -24.59 -1.97
C TYR A 247 4.51 -23.37 -2.07
N PHE A 248 5.54 -23.33 -1.23
CA PHE A 248 6.60 -22.31 -1.29
C PHE A 248 7.67 -22.71 -2.30
N ASP A 249 8.55 -21.75 -2.66
CA ASP A 249 9.60 -21.91 -3.68
C ASP A 249 9.01 -22.49 -5.00
N SER A 250 7.76 -22.15 -5.28
CA SER A 250 6.93 -22.71 -6.35
C SER A 250 6.43 -21.59 -7.26
N LYS A 251 7.33 -21.11 -8.14
CA LYS A 251 6.98 -20.08 -9.12
C LYS A 251 6.02 -20.66 -10.15
N VAL A 252 4.87 -20.01 -10.32
CA VAL A 252 3.96 -20.28 -11.42
C VAL A 252 4.56 -19.74 -12.71
N GLU A 253 4.67 -20.57 -13.74
CA GLU A 253 5.28 -20.23 -15.02
C GLU A 253 4.23 -19.82 -16.05
N LYS A 254 3.01 -20.39 -15.96
CA LYS A 254 1.96 -20.15 -16.95
C LYS A 254 0.58 -20.44 -16.39
N ILE A 255 -0.40 -19.64 -16.82
CA ILE A 255 -1.84 -19.92 -16.68
C ILE A 255 -2.32 -20.57 -17.99
N ASN A 256 -2.81 -21.80 -17.90
CA ASN A 256 -3.38 -22.50 -19.05
C ASN A 256 -4.78 -22.01 -19.35
N ILE A 257 -4.99 -21.59 -20.60
CA ILE A 257 -6.26 -21.01 -21.06
C ILE A 257 -6.66 -21.73 -22.36
N GLU A 258 -7.85 -22.32 -22.37
CA GLU A 258 -8.46 -22.94 -23.51
C GLU A 258 -9.82 -22.30 -23.78
N ASN A 259 -10.10 -21.91 -25.01
CA ASN A 259 -11.36 -21.25 -25.38
C ASN A 259 -11.75 -20.09 -24.47
N LYS A 260 -10.77 -19.25 -24.09
CA LYS A 260 -10.92 -18.13 -23.13
C LYS A 260 -11.36 -18.54 -21.71
N LYS A 261 -11.13 -19.78 -21.32
CA LYS A 261 -11.39 -20.31 -19.98
C LYS A 261 -10.10 -20.82 -19.37
N VAL A 262 -9.87 -20.53 -18.11
CA VAL A 262 -8.76 -21.10 -17.34
C VAL A 262 -9.00 -22.60 -17.17
N THR A 263 -7.94 -23.40 -17.38
CA THR A 263 -7.97 -24.87 -17.19
C THR A 263 -6.94 -25.33 -16.15
N GLY A 264 -5.96 -24.50 -15.81
CA GLY A 264 -4.95 -24.84 -14.82
C GLY A 264 -3.71 -23.96 -14.88
N LEU A 265 -2.63 -24.45 -14.26
CA LEU A 265 -1.33 -23.79 -14.18
C LEU A 265 -0.21 -24.72 -14.63
N ILE A 266 0.91 -24.15 -15.05
CA ILE A 266 2.21 -24.84 -15.13
C ILE A 266 3.08 -24.34 -13.98
N ILE A 267 3.58 -25.26 -13.16
CA ILE A 267 4.40 -25.01 -11.98
C ILE A 267 5.58 -25.97 -12.00
N ASN A 268 6.81 -25.47 -12.03
CA ASN A 268 8.04 -26.28 -12.15
C ASN A 268 7.95 -27.27 -13.34
N GLY A 269 7.47 -26.80 -14.50
CA GLY A 269 7.29 -27.60 -15.70
C GLY A 269 6.12 -28.60 -15.67
N VAL A 270 5.39 -28.73 -14.55
CA VAL A 270 4.29 -29.68 -14.37
C VAL A 270 2.94 -28.99 -14.52
N GLN A 271 2.08 -29.53 -15.38
CA GLN A 271 0.70 -29.05 -15.50
C GLN A 271 -0.16 -29.55 -14.35
N GLN A 272 -0.93 -28.65 -13.74
CA GLN A 272 -1.96 -28.95 -12.75
C GLN A 272 -3.28 -28.32 -13.16
N ASN A 273 -4.37 -29.07 -13.08
CA ASN A 273 -5.70 -28.61 -13.46
C ASN A 273 -6.42 -27.95 -12.27
N PHE A 274 -7.08 -26.82 -12.56
CA PHE A 274 -7.88 -26.06 -11.60
C PHE A 274 -9.15 -25.55 -12.27
N ASP A 275 -10.24 -25.46 -11.49
CA ASP A 275 -11.49 -24.86 -11.96
C ASP A 275 -11.36 -23.35 -12.13
N LEU A 276 -10.63 -22.69 -11.20
CA LEU A 276 -10.41 -21.25 -11.14
C LEU A 276 -8.96 -20.93 -10.75
N VAL A 277 -8.50 -19.76 -11.18
CA VAL A 277 -7.22 -19.17 -10.77
C VAL A 277 -7.43 -17.75 -10.23
N ILE A 278 -6.87 -17.48 -9.06
CA ILE A 278 -6.80 -16.14 -8.46
C ILE A 278 -5.35 -15.69 -8.54
N SER A 279 -5.08 -14.64 -9.30
CA SER A 279 -3.75 -14.02 -9.34
C SER A 279 -3.64 -12.90 -8.31
N ASN A 280 -2.70 -13.08 -7.37
CA ASN A 280 -2.23 -12.03 -6.45
C ASN A 280 -0.85 -11.48 -6.89
N SER A 281 -0.38 -11.87 -8.05
CA SER A 281 0.75 -11.21 -8.73
C SER A 281 0.30 -9.87 -9.31
N ASP A 282 1.26 -9.01 -9.68
CA ASP A 282 0.93 -7.77 -10.37
C ASP A 282 0.12 -8.06 -11.65
N VAL A 283 -0.84 -7.17 -11.93
CA VAL A 283 -1.76 -7.34 -13.06
C VAL A 283 -1.02 -7.40 -14.40
N LEU A 284 -0.04 -6.49 -14.63
CA LEU A 284 0.75 -6.49 -15.85
C LEU A 284 1.62 -7.74 -15.94
N THR A 285 2.29 -8.11 -14.85
CA THR A 285 3.09 -9.35 -14.79
C THR A 285 2.23 -10.58 -15.07
N THR A 286 1.00 -10.63 -14.52
CA THR A 286 0.07 -11.73 -14.83
C THR A 286 -0.24 -11.81 -16.32
N TYR A 287 -0.53 -10.68 -16.96
CA TYR A 287 -0.84 -10.64 -18.39
C TYR A 287 0.37 -10.87 -19.28
N GLU A 288 1.54 -10.36 -18.93
CA GLU A 288 2.75 -10.42 -19.76
C GLU A 288 3.50 -11.74 -19.63
N GLU A 289 3.66 -12.23 -18.39
CA GLU A 289 4.50 -13.39 -18.12
C GLU A 289 3.70 -14.68 -18.02
N LEU A 290 2.48 -14.62 -17.41
CA LEU A 290 1.74 -15.86 -17.12
C LEU A 290 0.70 -16.22 -18.19
N ILE A 291 0.32 -15.30 -19.07
CA ILE A 291 -0.63 -15.56 -20.16
C ILE A 291 0.05 -15.37 -21.52
N PRO A 292 0.63 -16.42 -22.11
CA PRO A 292 1.34 -16.31 -23.38
C PRO A 292 0.37 -15.91 -24.51
N ASN A 293 0.91 -15.17 -25.50
CA ASN A 293 0.17 -14.69 -26.68
C ASN A 293 -1.08 -13.87 -26.34
N ASN A 294 -0.99 -13.07 -25.28
CA ASN A 294 -2.10 -12.27 -24.76
C ASN A 294 -2.50 -11.15 -25.75
N ASN A 295 -3.67 -11.27 -26.33
CA ASN A 295 -4.28 -10.26 -27.23
C ASN A 295 -5.39 -9.43 -26.56
N SER A 296 -5.52 -9.50 -25.25
CA SER A 296 -6.53 -8.81 -24.46
C SER A 296 -6.54 -7.29 -24.72
N LYS A 297 -7.73 -6.73 -24.97
CA LYS A 297 -7.92 -5.29 -25.09
C LYS A 297 -7.67 -4.59 -23.73
N ILE A 298 -7.99 -5.27 -22.63
CA ILE A 298 -7.78 -4.77 -21.27
C ILE A 298 -6.29 -4.64 -21.01
N TYR A 299 -5.51 -5.68 -21.30
CA TYR A 299 -4.05 -5.66 -21.19
C TYR A 299 -3.43 -4.51 -22.02
N LYS A 300 -3.80 -4.41 -23.32
CA LYS A 300 -3.28 -3.35 -24.20
C LYS A 300 -3.58 -1.93 -23.68
N ARG A 301 -4.74 -1.74 -23.04
CA ARG A 301 -5.10 -0.48 -22.38
C ARG A 301 -4.31 -0.29 -21.10
N TYR A 302 -4.22 -1.32 -20.24
CA TYR A 302 -3.58 -1.25 -18.94
C TYR A 302 -2.07 -0.94 -19.06
N LYS A 303 -1.40 -1.54 -20.05
CA LYS A 303 0.02 -1.30 -20.38
C LYS A 303 0.35 0.18 -20.71
N LYS A 304 -0.64 0.94 -21.16
CA LYS A 304 -0.48 2.38 -21.49
C LYS A 304 -0.68 3.29 -20.28
N LEU A 305 -1.14 2.76 -19.15
CA LEU A 305 -1.37 3.55 -17.94
C LEU A 305 -0.03 3.80 -17.23
N GLU A 306 0.10 4.98 -16.65
CA GLU A 306 1.29 5.35 -15.89
C GLU A 306 1.39 4.51 -14.61
N PRO A 307 2.53 3.84 -14.36
CA PRO A 307 2.76 3.15 -13.09
C PRO A 307 2.80 4.14 -11.92
N SER A 308 2.50 3.65 -10.72
CA SER A 308 2.75 4.39 -9.48
C SER A 308 4.26 4.56 -9.23
N THR A 309 4.62 5.47 -8.34
CA THR A 309 6.00 5.54 -7.86
C THR A 309 6.44 4.23 -7.25
N SER A 310 7.75 4.05 -7.22
CA SER A 310 8.49 3.06 -6.45
C SER A 310 9.03 3.67 -5.16
N ALA A 311 9.91 2.98 -4.48
CA ALA A 311 10.67 3.46 -3.34
C ALA A 311 12.14 3.05 -3.42
N LEU A 312 13.00 3.90 -2.86
CA LEU A 312 14.34 3.52 -2.45
C LEU A 312 14.38 3.52 -0.92
N VAL A 313 14.80 2.41 -0.34
CA VAL A 313 14.84 2.23 1.12
C VAL A 313 16.24 1.89 1.56
N PHE A 314 16.72 2.60 2.57
CA PHE A 314 17.91 2.22 3.33
C PHE A 314 17.47 1.65 4.67
N TYR A 315 17.94 0.48 5.00
CA TYR A 315 17.81 -0.14 6.31
C TYR A 315 19.09 0.14 7.09
N TRP A 316 19.03 1.06 8.04
CA TRP A 316 20.19 1.46 8.84
C TRP A 316 20.07 0.95 10.26
N GLY A 317 21.06 0.19 10.72
CA GLY A 317 21.31 -0.05 12.12
C GLY A 317 22.08 1.12 12.69
N ILE A 318 21.48 1.89 13.60
CA ILE A 318 22.02 3.15 14.11
C ILE A 318 22.44 3.00 15.57
N LYS A 319 23.68 3.41 15.89
CA LYS A 319 24.18 3.49 17.26
C LYS A 319 23.57 4.69 18.00
N GLY A 320 23.10 4.47 19.22
CA GLY A 320 22.51 5.47 20.09
C GLY A 320 20.98 5.57 19.97
N ILE A 321 20.38 6.21 20.95
CA ILE A 321 18.92 6.44 21.05
C ILE A 321 18.64 7.91 20.75
N HIS A 322 17.81 8.17 19.74
CA HIS A 322 17.54 9.51 19.24
C HIS A 322 16.17 10.02 19.73
N LYS A 323 16.15 10.66 20.90
CA LYS A 323 14.92 11.16 21.58
C LYS A 323 14.15 12.23 20.80
N LYS A 324 14.79 12.92 19.83
CA LYS A 324 14.11 13.89 18.96
C LYS A 324 13.18 13.20 17.93
N LEU A 325 13.33 11.89 17.71
CA LEU A 325 12.55 11.10 16.75
C LEU A 325 11.45 10.32 17.45
N GLU A 326 10.32 10.17 16.73
CA GLU A 326 9.22 9.29 17.06
C GLU A 326 9.29 7.98 16.28
N THR A 327 8.31 7.09 16.43
CA THR A 327 8.21 5.87 15.64
C THR A 327 8.17 6.18 14.13
N HIS A 328 7.42 7.21 13.73
CA HIS A 328 7.32 7.67 12.36
C HIS A 328 7.74 9.13 12.24
N ASN A 329 8.63 9.42 11.30
CA ASN A 329 9.18 10.75 11.09
C ASN A 329 9.22 11.07 9.60
N ILE A 330 8.92 12.32 9.24
CA ILE A 330 9.02 12.81 7.87
C ILE A 330 9.82 14.09 7.84
N PHE A 331 10.89 14.10 7.06
CA PHE A 331 11.70 15.26 6.78
C PHE A 331 11.34 15.78 5.40
N PHE A 332 10.70 16.93 5.35
CA PHE A 332 10.23 17.49 4.09
C PHE A 332 11.35 18.08 3.22
N SER A 333 11.12 18.10 1.91
CA SER A 333 11.92 18.85 0.95
C SER A 333 11.62 20.35 1.04
N ASN A 334 12.58 21.17 0.56
CA ASN A 334 12.42 22.63 0.49
C ASN A 334 11.41 23.03 -0.62
N ASN A 335 11.38 22.30 -1.71
CA ASN A 335 10.51 22.57 -2.85
C ASN A 335 9.75 21.30 -3.28
N TYR A 336 8.55 21.16 -2.74
CA TYR A 336 7.74 19.96 -2.94
C TYR A 336 7.29 19.78 -4.40
N LYS A 337 7.08 20.89 -5.12
CA LYS A 337 6.70 20.83 -6.54
C LYS A 337 7.85 20.31 -7.39
N ALA A 338 9.07 20.80 -7.17
CA ALA A 338 10.26 20.36 -7.90
C ALA A 338 10.53 18.85 -7.63
N GLU A 339 10.32 18.37 -6.37
CA GLU A 339 10.44 16.97 -6.02
C GLU A 339 9.55 16.08 -6.92
N PHE A 340 8.30 16.47 -7.17
CA PHE A 340 7.39 15.72 -8.03
C PHE A 340 7.66 15.89 -9.52
N GLU A 341 8.24 17.01 -9.95
CA GLU A 341 8.70 17.21 -11.33
C GLU A 341 9.86 16.27 -11.65
N GLU A 342 10.89 16.20 -10.77
CA GLU A 342 12.01 15.26 -10.90
C GLU A 342 11.51 13.81 -10.91
N LEU A 343 10.59 13.46 -9.99
CA LEU A 343 10.10 12.09 -9.82
C LEU A 343 9.25 11.60 -11.02
N PHE A 344 8.33 12.45 -11.53
CA PHE A 344 7.35 12.04 -12.54
C PHE A 344 7.70 12.45 -13.96
N ASN A 345 8.44 13.54 -14.18
CA ASN A 345 8.80 14.01 -15.51
C ASN A 345 10.23 13.60 -15.88
N GLU A 346 11.19 13.85 -15.01
CA GLU A 346 12.59 13.51 -15.26
C GLU A 346 12.91 12.03 -14.97
N LYS A 347 12.07 11.34 -14.18
CA LYS A 347 12.22 9.93 -13.80
C LYS A 347 13.54 9.66 -13.06
N VAL A 348 13.92 10.57 -12.16
CA VAL A 348 15.09 10.43 -11.29
C VAL A 348 14.67 10.50 -9.83
N ILE A 349 15.53 10.05 -8.92
CA ILE A 349 15.34 10.33 -7.50
C ILE A 349 15.57 11.83 -7.26
N PRO A 350 14.67 12.53 -6.55
CA PRO A 350 14.79 13.95 -6.32
C PRO A 350 16.13 14.35 -5.67
N ASN A 351 16.61 15.55 -6.01
CA ASN A 351 17.85 16.07 -5.44
C ASN A 351 17.70 16.41 -3.95
N ASP A 352 16.51 16.84 -3.55
CA ASP A 352 16.12 17.10 -2.15
C ASP A 352 14.87 16.31 -1.80
N PRO A 353 14.95 14.95 -1.64
CA PRO A 353 13.77 14.13 -1.46
C PRO A 353 13.16 14.30 -0.07
N THR A 354 11.83 14.32 0.02
CA THR A 354 11.14 14.08 1.29
C THR A 354 11.51 12.70 1.80
N THR A 355 12.04 12.66 3.03
CA THR A 355 12.60 11.45 3.64
C THR A 355 11.69 10.98 4.78
N TYR A 356 11.24 9.74 4.69
CA TYR A 356 10.48 9.07 5.74
C TYR A 356 11.41 8.16 6.55
N ILE A 357 11.31 8.23 7.88
CA ILE A 357 12.05 7.36 8.80
C ILE A 357 11.08 6.66 9.74
N TYR A 358 11.07 5.33 9.69
CA TYR A 358 10.33 4.48 10.61
C TYR A 358 11.31 3.73 11.52
N ILE A 359 11.02 3.74 12.83
CA ILE A 359 11.90 3.17 13.86
C ILE A 359 11.06 2.25 14.74
N SER A 360 11.05 0.95 14.41
CA SER A 360 10.22 0.00 15.17
C SER A 360 10.77 -0.27 16.57
N SER A 361 12.07 -0.12 16.79
CA SER A 361 12.68 -0.27 18.12
C SER A 361 12.20 0.77 19.16
N LYS A 362 11.47 1.80 18.74
CA LYS A 362 10.81 2.76 19.66
C LYS A 362 9.67 2.14 20.46
N TYR A 363 9.00 1.13 19.92
CA TYR A 363 7.91 0.40 20.59
C TYR A 363 8.21 -1.09 20.79
N LYS A 364 9.16 -1.64 20.03
CA LYS A 364 9.59 -3.02 20.10
C LYS A 364 11.12 -3.09 20.30
N ASN A 365 11.55 -3.00 21.55
CA ASN A 365 12.96 -2.83 21.93
C ASN A 365 13.90 -3.92 21.41
N ASP A 366 13.40 -5.12 21.12
CA ASP A 366 14.16 -6.26 20.59
C ASP A 366 14.35 -6.20 19.05
N ASP A 367 13.86 -5.18 18.39
CA ASP A 367 14.11 -4.94 16.96
C ASP A 367 15.51 -4.35 16.69
N ALA A 368 16.26 -3.97 17.72
CA ALA A 368 17.64 -3.50 17.61
C ALA A 368 18.48 -3.98 18.80
N PRO A 369 19.82 -4.08 18.65
CA PRO A 369 20.70 -4.31 19.78
C PRO A 369 20.58 -3.21 20.83
N LYS A 370 21.03 -3.52 22.08
CA LYS A 370 21.03 -2.56 23.16
C LYS A 370 21.72 -1.25 22.75
N ASP A 371 21.14 -0.12 23.13
CA ASP A 371 21.63 1.22 22.82
C ASP A 371 21.72 1.54 21.30
N CYS A 372 20.94 0.84 20.48
CA CYS A 372 20.83 1.06 19.05
C CYS A 372 19.38 1.23 18.62
N GLU A 373 19.17 1.72 17.40
CA GLU A 373 17.88 1.85 16.73
C GLU A 373 17.95 1.26 15.31
N ASN A 374 16.85 0.72 14.83
CA ASN A 374 16.68 0.27 13.46
C ASN A 374 15.90 1.32 12.66
N TRP A 375 16.57 1.98 11.74
CA TRP A 375 15.94 3.00 10.91
C TRP A 375 15.62 2.48 9.52
N PHE A 376 14.32 2.36 9.20
CA PHE A 376 13.82 2.19 7.84
C PHE A 376 13.72 3.59 7.22
N VAL A 377 14.64 3.93 6.33
CA VAL A 377 14.77 5.26 5.73
C VAL A 377 14.34 5.21 4.28
N MET A 378 13.23 5.81 3.93
CA MET A 378 12.61 5.71 2.61
C MET A 378 12.49 7.08 1.93
N VAL A 379 12.76 7.09 0.63
CA VAL A 379 12.38 8.17 -0.29
C VAL A 379 11.57 7.61 -1.45
N ASN A 380 10.69 8.44 -2.02
CA ASN A 380 10.02 8.07 -3.25
C ASN A 380 11.04 7.93 -4.39
N ALA A 381 10.87 6.89 -5.19
CA ALA A 381 11.67 6.66 -6.38
C ALA A 381 10.75 6.56 -7.61
N PRO A 382 11.23 6.93 -8.81
CA PRO A 382 10.48 6.67 -10.03
C PRO A 382 10.35 5.18 -10.27
N TYR A 383 9.36 4.79 -11.06
CA TYR A 383 9.31 3.42 -11.57
C TYR A 383 10.45 3.15 -12.55
N ILE A 384 10.80 1.88 -12.75
CA ILE A 384 11.94 1.46 -13.56
C ILE A 384 11.73 1.83 -15.03
N GLU A 385 12.70 2.59 -15.56
CA GLU A 385 12.93 2.84 -16.99
C GLU A 385 14.43 2.68 -17.30
N ASN A 386 15.14 3.74 -17.60
CA ASN A 386 16.55 3.73 -18.01
C ASN A 386 17.48 4.38 -16.97
N GLN A 387 17.13 4.37 -15.69
CA GLN A 387 17.93 5.01 -14.64
C GLN A 387 19.24 4.26 -14.38
N ASN A 388 20.29 5.02 -14.08
CA ASN A 388 21.51 4.48 -13.48
C ASN A 388 21.32 4.41 -11.96
N TRP A 389 20.89 3.24 -11.48
CA TRP A 389 20.53 3.05 -10.07
C TRP A 389 21.71 3.23 -9.11
N GLU A 390 22.95 2.90 -9.47
CA GLU A 390 24.13 3.15 -8.62
C GLU A 390 24.32 4.64 -8.34
N LYS A 391 24.20 5.46 -9.39
CA LYS A 391 24.26 6.92 -9.29
C LYS A 391 23.11 7.48 -8.47
N GLU A 392 21.88 7.01 -8.71
CA GLU A 392 20.68 7.46 -8.00
C GLU A 392 20.73 7.11 -6.50
N ILE A 393 21.18 5.90 -6.14
CA ILE A 393 21.35 5.46 -4.75
C ILE A 393 22.40 6.33 -4.05
N SER A 394 23.56 6.54 -4.65
CA SER A 394 24.64 7.36 -4.08
C SER A 394 24.20 8.81 -3.86
N LYS A 395 23.48 9.40 -4.84
CA LYS A 395 22.91 10.75 -4.75
C LYS A 395 21.89 10.84 -3.60
N ALA A 396 20.94 9.93 -3.55
CA ALA A 396 19.89 9.89 -2.53
C ALA A 396 20.49 9.74 -1.13
N ARG A 397 21.45 8.81 -0.94
CA ARG A 397 22.10 8.59 0.35
C ARG A 397 22.75 9.87 0.89
N LYS A 398 23.51 10.57 0.06
CA LYS A 398 24.15 11.85 0.43
C LYS A 398 23.16 12.91 0.81
N SER A 399 22.05 13.06 0.04
CA SER A 399 20.99 14.05 0.31
C SER A 399 20.25 13.74 1.60
N ILE A 400 19.93 12.46 1.85
CA ILE A 400 19.27 12.00 3.07
C ILE A 400 20.13 12.28 4.30
N ILE A 401 21.42 11.89 4.27
CA ILE A 401 22.36 12.12 5.37
C ILE A 401 22.48 13.62 5.67
N LYS A 402 22.68 14.45 4.64
CA LYS A 402 22.76 15.91 4.78
C LYS A 402 21.49 16.48 5.44
N LYS A 403 20.30 16.04 5.01
CA LYS A 403 19.01 16.48 5.55
C LYS A 403 18.84 16.10 7.02
N ILE A 404 19.14 14.85 7.38
CA ILE A 404 19.04 14.35 8.75
C ILE A 404 20.03 15.09 9.65
N ASN A 405 21.29 15.21 9.23
CA ASN A 405 22.34 15.90 9.98
C ASN A 405 21.96 17.36 10.28
N SER A 406 21.44 18.09 9.28
CA SER A 406 20.99 19.46 9.44
C SER A 406 19.78 19.58 10.38
N SER A 407 18.82 18.66 10.28
CA SER A 407 17.56 18.73 11.06
C SER A 407 17.74 18.29 12.50
N LEU A 408 18.57 17.30 12.77
CA LEU A 408 18.77 16.73 14.11
C LEU A 408 20.03 17.27 14.80
N GLU A 409 20.93 17.94 14.06
CA GLU A 409 22.23 18.45 14.55
C GLU A 409 23.12 17.30 15.04
N ILE A 410 23.20 16.22 14.24
CA ILE A 410 24.03 15.03 14.50
C ILE A 410 24.84 14.69 13.27
N ASP A 411 25.86 13.88 13.45
CA ASP A 411 26.52 13.14 12.36
C ASP A 411 25.96 11.72 12.31
N VAL A 412 24.91 11.52 11.49
CA VAL A 412 24.25 10.21 11.38
C VAL A 412 25.14 9.19 10.68
N GLU A 413 26.00 9.63 9.74
CA GLU A 413 26.86 8.74 8.98
C GLU A 413 27.83 7.97 9.87
N SER A 414 28.43 8.65 10.85
CA SER A 414 29.31 8.00 11.84
C SER A 414 28.61 7.01 12.77
N LYS A 415 27.28 7.03 12.81
CA LYS A 415 26.44 6.16 13.66
C LYS A 415 25.91 4.93 12.94
N ILE A 416 26.01 4.86 11.63
CA ILE A 416 25.56 3.70 10.84
C ILE A 416 26.50 2.52 11.11
N GLN A 417 25.96 1.47 11.75
CA GLN A 417 26.68 0.22 12.01
C GLN A 417 26.31 -0.89 11.01
N PHE A 418 25.16 -0.76 10.39
CA PHE A 418 24.62 -1.68 9.40
C PHE A 418 23.88 -0.90 8.34
N GLU A 419 24.06 -1.25 7.08
CA GLU A 419 23.31 -0.70 5.96
C GLU A 419 22.95 -1.81 4.97
N GLU A 420 21.68 -1.87 4.59
CA GLU A 420 21.19 -2.65 3.44
C GLU A 420 20.28 -1.75 2.63
N VAL A 421 20.20 -1.96 1.32
CA VAL A 421 19.42 -1.11 0.40
C VAL A 421 18.38 -1.96 -0.32
N LEU A 422 17.17 -1.47 -0.41
CA LEU A 422 16.09 -2.02 -1.24
C LEU A 422 15.81 -1.02 -2.38
N THR A 423 16.05 -1.44 -3.59
CA THR A 423 15.87 -0.64 -4.81
C THR A 423 14.56 -0.97 -5.52
N PRO A 424 14.10 -0.14 -6.47
CA PRO A 424 13.00 -0.52 -7.36
C PRO A 424 13.22 -1.83 -8.10
N LEU A 425 14.47 -2.18 -8.45
CA LEU A 425 14.83 -3.47 -9.07
C LEU A 425 14.57 -4.64 -8.12
N ASP A 426 14.94 -4.48 -6.85
CA ASP A 426 14.69 -5.50 -5.82
C ASP A 426 13.18 -5.67 -5.57
N ILE A 427 12.42 -4.56 -5.55
CA ILE A 427 10.95 -4.60 -5.42
C ILE A 427 10.34 -5.40 -6.58
N GLN A 428 10.76 -5.13 -7.81
CA GLN A 428 10.30 -5.90 -8.97
C GLN A 428 10.62 -7.37 -8.83
N THR A 429 11.87 -7.71 -8.52
CA THR A 429 12.34 -9.10 -8.44
C THR A 429 11.67 -9.88 -7.31
N LYS A 430 11.58 -9.27 -6.10
CA LYS A 430 11.04 -9.96 -4.90
C LYS A 430 9.52 -10.06 -4.88
N THR A 431 8.81 -9.16 -5.59
CA THR A 431 7.34 -9.06 -5.48
C THR A 431 6.61 -9.14 -6.82
N SER A 432 7.34 -9.36 -7.92
CA SER A 432 6.81 -9.36 -9.29
C SER A 432 6.01 -8.08 -9.64
N SER A 433 6.32 -6.96 -8.96
CA SER A 433 5.68 -5.67 -9.25
C SER A 433 6.19 -5.10 -10.56
N SER A 434 5.31 -4.90 -11.53
CA SER A 434 5.69 -4.34 -12.83
C SER A 434 6.42 -3.02 -12.68
N LYS A 435 7.61 -2.90 -13.29
CA LYS A 435 8.50 -1.73 -13.21
C LYS A 435 8.82 -1.28 -11.77
N GLY A 436 8.81 -2.20 -10.81
CA GLY A 436 9.05 -1.89 -9.41
C GLY A 436 8.00 -1.01 -8.75
N SER A 437 6.82 -0.81 -9.36
CA SER A 437 5.77 0.05 -8.82
C SER A 437 5.19 -0.50 -7.51
N LEU A 438 4.93 0.38 -6.52
CA LEU A 438 4.40 -0.06 -5.23
C LEU A 438 2.92 -0.43 -5.27
N TYR A 439 2.14 0.27 -6.10
CA TYR A 439 0.67 0.25 -6.08
C TYR A 439 0.04 -0.09 -7.45
N GLY A 440 0.83 -0.62 -8.40
CA GLY A 440 0.41 -0.83 -9.78
C GLY A 440 0.32 0.49 -10.53
N ILE A 441 -0.86 0.87 -11.05
CA ILE A 441 -1.05 2.15 -11.75
C ILE A 441 -1.18 3.32 -10.78
N SER A 442 -0.67 4.51 -11.19
CA SER A 442 -0.84 5.77 -10.46
C SER A 442 -2.30 6.25 -10.48
N SER A 443 -2.64 7.17 -9.60
CA SER A 443 -3.94 7.85 -9.59
C SER A 443 -3.84 9.30 -10.10
N ASN A 444 -2.88 9.58 -10.99
CA ASN A 444 -2.63 10.92 -11.54
C ASN A 444 -3.71 11.41 -12.50
N THR A 445 -4.63 10.56 -12.93
CA THR A 445 -5.76 10.92 -13.80
C THR A 445 -7.09 10.74 -13.07
N LYS A 446 -8.08 11.58 -13.43
CA LYS A 446 -9.44 11.55 -12.83
C LYS A 446 -10.14 10.19 -12.98
N MET A 447 -9.75 9.40 -13.97
CA MET A 447 -10.35 8.10 -14.28
C MET A 447 -9.54 6.92 -13.75
N ALA A 448 -8.38 7.14 -13.12
CA ALA A 448 -7.45 6.07 -12.74
C ALA A 448 -8.10 4.99 -11.87
N ALA A 449 -8.93 5.38 -10.90
CA ALA A 449 -9.64 4.43 -10.03
C ALA A 449 -10.56 3.47 -10.83
N PHE A 450 -11.22 3.97 -11.90
CA PHE A 450 -12.09 3.17 -12.76
C PHE A 450 -11.31 2.33 -13.78
N LEU A 451 -10.06 2.72 -14.08
CA LEU A 451 -9.20 2.04 -15.03
C LEU A 451 -8.43 0.88 -14.39
N ARG A 452 -8.36 0.83 -13.05
CA ARG A 452 -7.71 -0.26 -12.32
C ARG A 452 -8.37 -1.61 -12.66
N GLN A 453 -7.56 -2.67 -12.76
CA GLN A 453 -8.06 -4.02 -13.06
C GLN A 453 -9.11 -4.46 -12.04
N GLN A 454 -10.28 -4.83 -12.54
CA GLN A 454 -11.36 -5.37 -11.71
C GLN A 454 -11.01 -6.79 -11.23
N ASN A 455 -11.60 -7.21 -10.12
CA ASN A 455 -11.27 -8.48 -9.48
C ASN A 455 -11.68 -9.71 -10.29
N ARG A 456 -12.62 -9.60 -11.25
CA ARG A 456 -12.96 -10.65 -12.21
C ARG A 456 -12.45 -10.27 -13.61
N SER A 457 -11.76 -11.17 -14.28
CA SER A 457 -11.35 -10.96 -15.67
C SER A 457 -12.59 -10.91 -16.59
N LYS A 458 -12.59 -9.91 -17.51
CA LYS A 458 -13.59 -9.85 -18.60
C LYS A 458 -13.15 -10.65 -19.83
N ASP A 459 -11.86 -10.93 -19.97
CA ASP A 459 -11.29 -11.59 -21.13
C ASP A 459 -11.20 -13.11 -20.95
N TYR A 460 -11.02 -13.57 -19.69
CA TYR A 460 -10.79 -14.98 -19.40
C TYR A 460 -11.70 -15.46 -18.28
N LYS A 461 -12.60 -16.40 -18.57
CA LYS A 461 -13.47 -17.03 -17.56
C LYS A 461 -12.61 -17.82 -16.57
N GLY A 462 -12.97 -17.76 -15.29
CA GLY A 462 -12.25 -18.47 -14.23
C GLY A 462 -10.94 -17.79 -13.79
N LEU A 463 -10.60 -16.58 -14.29
CA LEU A 463 -9.45 -15.79 -13.84
C LEU A 463 -9.93 -14.61 -12.99
N TYR A 464 -9.36 -14.52 -11.78
CA TYR A 464 -9.62 -13.45 -10.83
C TYR A 464 -8.33 -12.76 -10.41
N PHE A 465 -8.43 -11.49 -9.98
CA PHE A 465 -7.30 -10.67 -9.56
C PHE A 465 -7.52 -10.13 -8.16
N VAL A 466 -6.48 -10.20 -7.32
CA VAL A 466 -6.43 -9.61 -5.99
C VAL A 466 -5.09 -8.91 -5.79
N GLY A 467 -4.93 -8.19 -4.68
CA GLY A 467 -3.68 -7.50 -4.36
C GLY A 467 -3.64 -6.04 -4.78
N GLY A 468 -2.48 -5.41 -4.62
CA GLY A 468 -2.33 -3.95 -4.70
C GLY A 468 -2.50 -3.33 -6.09
N SER A 469 -2.29 -4.08 -7.17
CA SER A 469 -2.50 -3.61 -8.55
C SER A 469 -3.93 -3.83 -9.05
N ALA A 470 -4.73 -4.68 -8.37
CA ALA A 470 -6.15 -4.88 -8.63
C ALA A 470 -7.03 -3.90 -7.83
N HIS A 471 -8.34 -3.84 -8.15
CA HIS A 471 -9.32 -3.09 -7.38
C HIS A 471 -9.44 -3.67 -5.94
N PRO A 472 -9.58 -2.83 -4.89
CA PRO A 472 -9.68 -1.36 -4.89
C PRO A 472 -8.31 -0.64 -4.93
N GLY A 473 -7.19 -1.31 -4.73
CA GLY A 473 -5.86 -0.72 -4.83
C GLY A 473 -4.88 -1.18 -3.77
N GLY A 474 -3.78 -0.44 -3.62
CA GLY A 474 -2.71 -0.75 -2.67
C GLY A 474 -2.97 -0.26 -1.25
N GLY A 475 -2.19 -0.77 -0.31
CA GLY A 475 -2.34 -0.59 1.13
C GLY A 475 -2.97 -1.82 1.80
N ILE A 476 -2.55 -2.15 3.01
CA ILE A 476 -2.95 -3.40 3.70
C ILE A 476 -4.47 -3.61 3.68
N PRO A 477 -5.32 -2.65 4.13
CA PRO A 477 -6.76 -2.89 4.17
C PRO A 477 -7.37 -3.07 2.77
N LEU A 478 -6.92 -2.32 1.78
CA LEU A 478 -7.47 -2.41 0.42
C LEU A 478 -7.08 -3.73 -0.25
N VAL A 479 -5.88 -4.21 0.01
CA VAL A 479 -5.40 -5.51 -0.47
C VAL A 479 -6.21 -6.65 0.14
N VAL A 480 -6.52 -6.60 1.43
CA VAL A 480 -7.39 -7.58 2.11
C VAL A 480 -8.82 -7.52 1.55
N LEU A 481 -9.36 -6.31 1.32
CA LEU A 481 -10.67 -6.12 0.69
C LEU A 481 -10.72 -6.67 -0.73
N SER A 482 -9.62 -6.60 -1.50
CA SER A 482 -9.60 -7.18 -2.85
C SER A 482 -9.89 -8.68 -2.82
N GLY A 483 -9.40 -9.40 -1.80
CA GLY A 483 -9.69 -10.82 -1.58
C GLY A 483 -11.17 -11.06 -1.25
N LYS A 484 -11.79 -10.21 -0.42
CA LYS A 484 -13.23 -10.26 -0.13
C LYS A 484 -14.06 -10.10 -1.40
N ILE A 485 -13.78 -9.05 -2.17
CA ILE A 485 -14.51 -8.74 -3.41
C ILE A 485 -14.38 -9.89 -4.42
N ALA A 486 -13.18 -10.47 -4.56
CA ALA A 486 -12.99 -11.61 -5.45
C ALA A 486 -13.80 -12.84 -5.00
N CYS A 487 -13.83 -13.12 -3.68
CA CYS A 487 -14.63 -14.18 -3.11
C CYS A 487 -16.14 -13.99 -3.41
N GLU A 488 -16.68 -12.81 -3.14
CA GLU A 488 -18.10 -12.47 -3.42
C GLU A 488 -18.45 -12.63 -4.92
N LEU A 489 -17.52 -12.26 -5.82
CA LEU A 489 -17.71 -12.44 -7.25
C LEU A 489 -17.65 -13.91 -7.68
N ILE A 490 -16.79 -14.74 -7.07
CA ILE A 490 -16.71 -16.17 -7.32
C ILE A 490 -18.03 -16.84 -6.90
N GLU A 491 -18.49 -16.55 -5.70
CA GLU A 491 -19.77 -17.05 -5.16
C GLU A 491 -20.97 -16.69 -6.06
N LYS A 492 -20.95 -15.50 -6.66
CA LYS A 492 -22.02 -15.03 -7.54
C LYS A 492 -22.00 -15.64 -8.93
N HIS A 493 -20.82 -15.96 -9.48
CA HIS A 493 -20.68 -16.27 -10.91
C HIS A 493 -20.26 -17.71 -11.22
N GLU A 494 -19.78 -18.48 -10.24
CA GLU A 494 -19.24 -19.81 -10.48
C GLU A 494 -20.03 -20.93 -9.76
N LYS A 495 -21.16 -20.59 -9.17
CA LYS A 495 -22.14 -21.52 -8.59
C LYS A 495 -22.89 -22.33 -9.64
#